data_2f92af9701a611691a53f3f44586415e
#
_entry.id   2f92af9701a611691a53f3f44586415e
#
_cell.length_a   1.000
_cell.length_b   1.000
_cell.length_c   1.000
_cell.angle_alpha   90.00
_cell.angle_beta   90.00
_cell.angle_gamma   90.00
#
_symmetry.space_group_name_H-M   'P 1'
#
loop_
_entity.id
_entity.type
_entity.pdbx_description
1 polymer ?
#
loop_
_entity_poly.entity_id
_entity_poly.type
_entity_poly.pdbx_seq_one_letter_code
_entity_poly.pdbx_strand_id
1 'polypeptide(L)'
;MTRDYSPTVTKSAKPLIDGIHAPEIDQERIAAAVREILFAIGEDPDRDGLLETPNRVARMYAEIWAGLHQEPSEHLATMFEADHDEMVMVRDIPMYSLCEHH
;
A
#
# COMPACT_ATOMS: atom_id res chain seq x y z
N MET A 1 23.14 -13.45 -10.60
CA MET A 1 22.15 -13.42 -11.67
C MET A 1 21.26 -12.21 -11.46
N THR A 2 21.54 -11.15 -12.16
CA THR A 2 20.78 -9.92 -12.10
C THR A 2 19.48 -10.10 -12.89
N ARG A 3 18.35 -10.14 -12.22
CA ARG A 3 17.08 -10.00 -12.89
C ARG A 3 16.91 -8.55 -13.26
N ASP A 4 16.80 -8.30 -14.56
CA ASP A 4 16.45 -6.99 -15.07
C ASP A 4 14.98 -6.73 -14.73
N TYR A 5 14.75 -6.11 -13.58
CA TYR A 5 13.42 -5.71 -13.19
C TYR A 5 13.14 -4.32 -13.73
N SER A 6 12.48 -4.29 -14.88
CA SER A 6 11.94 -3.03 -15.41
C SER A 6 10.56 -2.81 -14.82
N PRO A 7 10.38 -1.89 -13.87
CA PRO A 7 9.05 -1.60 -13.37
C PRO A 7 8.20 -1.03 -14.51
N THR A 8 7.14 -1.74 -14.85
CA THR A 8 6.16 -1.21 -15.78
C THR A 8 5.41 -0.08 -15.10
N VAL A 9 5.59 1.13 -15.61
CA VAL A 9 4.84 2.29 -15.10
C VAL A 9 3.36 2.07 -15.42
N THR A 10 2.54 1.97 -14.41
CA THR A 10 1.10 1.81 -14.58
C THR A 10 0.44 3.14 -14.93
N LYS A 11 -0.60 3.06 -15.76
CA LYS A 11 -1.39 4.25 -16.17
C LYS A 11 -2.15 4.93 -15.03
N SER A 12 -2.14 4.32 -13.83
CA SER A 12 -2.85 4.82 -12.64
C SER A 12 -2.04 5.77 -11.78
N ALA A 13 -0.76 6.01 -12.11
CA ALA A 13 0.06 6.93 -11.35
C ALA A 13 -0.45 8.37 -11.48
N LYS A 14 -0.77 9.00 -10.35
CA LYS A 14 -1.14 10.42 -10.31
C LYS A 14 0.10 11.30 -10.45
N PRO A 15 0.01 12.40 -11.18
CA PRO A 15 1.11 13.35 -11.22
C PRO A 15 1.28 14.02 -9.85
N LEU A 16 2.48 14.01 -9.34
CA LEU A 16 2.92 14.90 -8.27
C LEU A 16 3.22 16.29 -8.86
N ILE A 17 3.57 17.22 -8.00
CA ILE A 17 4.00 18.55 -8.40
C ILE A 17 5.14 18.42 -9.45
N ASP A 18 5.12 19.25 -10.49
CA ASP A 18 6.12 19.34 -11.56
C ASP A 18 6.21 18.12 -12.52
N GLY A 19 5.10 17.42 -12.73
CA GLY A 19 5.04 16.34 -13.70
C GLY A 19 5.67 15.03 -13.24
N ILE A 20 6.11 14.96 -11.98
CA ILE A 20 6.54 13.71 -11.36
C ILE A 20 5.30 12.90 -10.99
N HIS A 21 5.27 11.65 -11.42
CA HIS A 21 4.15 10.78 -11.10
C HIS A 21 4.34 10.13 -9.73
N ALA A 22 3.40 10.37 -8.83
CA ALA A 22 3.33 9.61 -7.58
C ALA A 22 2.83 8.20 -7.90
N PRO A 23 3.57 7.17 -7.52
CA PRO A 23 3.05 5.82 -7.64
C PRO A 23 1.84 5.65 -6.71
N GLU A 24 0.83 4.95 -7.19
CA GLU A 24 -0.31 4.50 -6.39
C GLU A 24 -0.23 2.99 -6.25
N ILE A 25 -0.89 2.46 -5.21
CA ILE A 25 -1.03 1.02 -5.06
C ILE A 25 -2.05 0.53 -6.10
N ASP A 26 -1.57 -0.25 -7.05
CA ASP A 26 -2.39 -0.81 -8.12
C ASP A 26 -2.97 -2.16 -7.67
N GLN A 27 -4.18 -2.12 -7.16
CA GLN A 27 -4.84 -3.31 -6.63
C GLN A 27 -5.11 -4.37 -7.69
N GLU A 28 -5.40 -3.97 -8.92
CA GLU A 28 -5.64 -4.91 -10.02
C GLU A 28 -4.39 -5.72 -10.33
N ARG A 29 -3.23 -5.09 -10.36
CA ARG A 29 -1.96 -5.78 -10.58
C ARG A 29 -1.61 -6.69 -9.41
N ILE A 30 -1.86 -6.27 -8.19
CA ILE A 30 -1.64 -7.09 -7.00
C ILE A 30 -2.55 -8.32 -7.05
N ALA A 31 -3.82 -8.13 -7.36
CA ALA A 31 -4.77 -9.24 -7.48
C ALA A 31 -4.33 -10.24 -8.55
N ALA A 32 -3.87 -9.78 -9.70
CA ALA A 32 -3.35 -10.64 -10.76
C ALA A 32 -2.12 -11.43 -10.28
N ALA A 33 -1.21 -10.79 -9.55
CA ALA A 33 -0.02 -11.43 -9.00
C ALA A 33 -0.37 -12.48 -7.94
N VAL A 34 -1.34 -12.21 -7.09
CA VAL A 34 -1.82 -13.16 -6.08
C VAL A 34 -2.44 -14.39 -6.75
N ARG A 35 -3.22 -14.18 -7.80
CA ARG A 35 -3.76 -15.27 -8.61
C ARG A 35 -2.64 -16.15 -9.16
N GLU A 36 -1.59 -15.54 -9.67
CA GLU A 36 -0.41 -16.25 -10.17
C GLU A 36 0.31 -17.02 -9.05
N ILE A 37 0.42 -16.45 -7.87
CA ILE A 37 0.98 -17.14 -6.70
C ILE A 37 0.16 -18.39 -6.37
N LEU A 38 -1.16 -18.29 -6.39
CA LEU A 38 -2.03 -19.44 -6.12
C LEU A 38 -1.79 -20.58 -7.13
N PHE A 39 -1.66 -20.25 -8.42
CA PHE A 39 -1.26 -21.23 -9.42
C PHE A 39 0.11 -21.85 -9.11
N ALA A 40 1.08 -21.01 -8.76
CA ALA A 40 2.45 -21.43 -8.52
C ALA A 40 2.58 -22.40 -7.34
N ILE A 41 1.75 -22.24 -6.31
CA ILE A 41 1.73 -23.17 -5.16
C ILE A 41 0.89 -24.43 -5.40
N GLY A 42 0.29 -24.55 -6.57
CA GLY A 42 -0.50 -25.74 -6.92
C GLY A 42 -1.96 -25.67 -6.51
N GLU A 43 -2.48 -24.49 -6.19
CA GLU A 43 -3.89 -24.29 -5.87
C GLU A 43 -4.71 -23.94 -7.10
N ASP A 44 -6.02 -24.12 -7.00
CA ASP A 44 -6.98 -23.69 -8.00
C ASP A 44 -7.58 -22.33 -7.59
N PRO A 45 -7.17 -21.23 -8.22
CA PRO A 45 -7.67 -19.91 -7.84
C PRO A 45 -9.16 -19.70 -8.17
N ASP A 46 -9.75 -20.57 -8.97
CA ASP A 46 -11.16 -20.48 -9.35
C ASP A 46 -12.10 -21.27 -8.43
N ARG A 47 -11.57 -22.00 -7.47
CA ARG A 47 -12.45 -22.65 -6.50
C ARG A 47 -13.12 -21.63 -5.57
N ASP A 48 -14.32 -21.93 -5.10
CA ASP A 48 -15.17 -21.01 -4.33
C ASP A 48 -14.46 -20.33 -3.15
N GLY A 49 -13.63 -21.05 -2.42
CA GLY A 49 -12.92 -20.51 -1.27
C GLY A 49 -11.82 -19.52 -1.63
N LEU A 50 -11.37 -19.45 -2.88
CA LEU A 50 -10.24 -18.64 -3.34
C LEU A 50 -10.60 -17.58 -4.38
N LEU A 51 -11.82 -17.54 -4.89
CA LEU A 51 -12.23 -16.59 -5.92
C LEU A 51 -11.96 -15.13 -5.51
N GLU A 52 -12.27 -14.79 -4.27
CA GLU A 52 -12.11 -13.43 -3.75
C GLU A 52 -10.75 -13.17 -3.10
N THR A 53 -9.91 -14.19 -2.96
CA THR A 53 -8.61 -14.06 -2.29
C THR A 53 -7.70 -13.02 -2.96
N PRO A 54 -7.55 -12.99 -4.29
CA PRO A 54 -6.73 -11.96 -4.92
C PRO A 54 -7.16 -10.55 -4.57
N ASN A 55 -8.44 -10.26 -4.61
CA ASN A 55 -8.98 -8.94 -4.28
C ASN A 55 -8.82 -8.60 -2.80
N ARG A 56 -9.01 -9.58 -1.92
CA ARG A 56 -8.81 -9.39 -0.47
C ARG A 56 -7.36 -9.06 -0.14
N VAL A 57 -6.42 -9.78 -0.73
CA VAL A 57 -4.99 -9.52 -0.53
C VAL A 57 -4.60 -8.15 -1.09
N ALA A 58 -5.13 -7.81 -2.26
CA ALA A 58 -4.87 -6.51 -2.86
C ALA A 58 -5.36 -5.35 -1.96
N ARG A 59 -6.55 -5.48 -1.37
CA ARG A 59 -7.06 -4.49 -0.41
C ARG A 59 -6.20 -4.41 0.84
N MET A 60 -5.78 -5.55 1.35
CA MET A 60 -4.88 -5.61 2.51
C MET A 60 -3.57 -4.87 2.24
N TYR A 61 -2.96 -5.09 1.09
CA TYR A 61 -1.72 -4.40 0.71
C TYR A 61 -1.92 -2.90 0.53
N ALA A 62 -3.03 -2.50 -0.06
CA ALA A 62 -3.37 -1.09 -0.19
C ALA A 62 -3.47 -0.40 1.18
N GLU A 63 -4.01 -1.08 2.16
CA GLU A 63 -4.12 -0.58 3.52
C GLU A 63 -2.77 -0.56 4.25
N ILE A 64 -2.04 -1.67 4.23
CA ILE A 64 -0.78 -1.81 4.97
C ILE A 64 0.29 -0.88 4.42
N TRP A 65 0.35 -0.69 3.11
CA TRP A 65 1.36 0.14 2.45
C TRP A 65 0.86 1.52 2.05
N ALA A 66 -0.28 1.95 2.55
CA ALA A 66 -0.80 3.29 2.26
C ALA A 66 0.21 4.39 2.59
N GLY A 67 0.98 4.21 3.65
CA GLY A 67 1.97 5.18 4.09
C GLY A 67 3.14 5.40 3.15
N LEU A 68 3.42 4.45 2.22
CA LEU A 68 4.51 4.60 1.23
C LEU A 68 4.33 5.84 0.34
N HIS A 69 3.09 6.23 0.11
CA HIS A 69 2.74 7.29 -0.83
C HIS A 69 2.08 8.48 -0.13
N GLN A 70 2.18 8.53 1.19
CA GLN A 70 1.68 9.64 2.01
C GLN A 70 2.83 10.57 2.38
N GLU A 71 2.56 11.85 2.35
CA GLU A 71 3.50 12.86 2.77
C GLU A 71 3.19 13.25 4.23
N PRO A 72 4.13 13.06 5.17
CA PRO A 72 3.89 13.36 6.59
C PRO A 72 3.46 14.80 6.85
N SER A 73 3.94 15.74 6.04
CA SER A 73 3.59 17.16 6.19
C SER A 73 2.10 17.45 6.05
N GLU A 74 1.38 16.64 5.27
CA GLU A 74 -0.07 16.78 5.11
C GLU A 74 -0.81 16.55 6.43
N HIS A 75 -0.34 15.59 7.22
CA HIS A 75 -0.92 15.27 8.52
C HIS A 75 -0.61 16.33 9.58
N LEU A 76 0.44 17.11 9.39
CA LEU A 76 0.87 18.16 10.30
C LEU A 76 0.30 19.54 9.94
N ALA A 77 -0.45 19.65 8.86
CA ALA A 77 -1.00 20.91 8.37
C ALA A 77 -2.14 21.45 9.25
N THR A 78 -2.86 20.58 9.94
CA THR A 78 -3.94 21.00 10.84
C THR A 78 -3.36 21.47 12.15
N MET A 79 -3.61 22.71 12.49
CA MET A 79 -3.11 23.34 13.71
C MET A 79 -4.25 23.99 14.47
N PHE A 80 -4.18 23.89 15.79
CA PHE A 80 -5.11 24.54 16.69
C PHE A 80 -4.33 25.46 17.63
N GLU A 81 -4.89 26.60 17.94
CA GLU A 81 -4.35 27.42 19.00
C GLU A 81 -4.68 26.79 20.36
N ALA A 82 -3.66 26.54 21.15
CA ALA A 82 -3.80 26.00 22.47
C ALA A 82 -2.78 26.66 23.39
N ASP A 83 -3.25 27.16 24.51
CA ASP A 83 -2.41 27.70 25.59
C ASP A 83 -2.05 26.52 26.52
N HIS A 84 -1.03 25.75 26.09
CA HIS A 84 -0.69 24.48 26.72
C HIS A 84 0.83 24.22 26.65
N ASP A 85 1.49 24.18 27.78
CA ASP A 85 2.95 23.93 27.88
C ASP A 85 3.28 22.54 28.42
N GLU A 86 2.30 21.72 28.77
CA GLU A 86 2.54 20.39 29.34
C GLU A 86 2.71 19.33 28.26
N MET A 87 3.34 18.22 28.65
CA MET A 87 3.48 17.08 27.77
C MET A 87 2.12 16.52 27.38
N VAL A 88 1.92 16.33 26.09
CA VAL A 88 0.75 15.61 25.56
C VAL A 88 1.15 14.19 25.24
N MET A 89 0.42 13.21 25.77
CA MET A 89 0.68 11.79 25.53
C MET A 89 -0.57 11.13 24.94
N VAL A 90 -0.39 10.45 23.83
CA VAL A 90 -1.44 9.57 23.27
C VAL A 90 -0.98 8.14 23.44
N ARG A 91 -1.82 7.30 24.04
CA ARG A 91 -1.50 5.91 24.38
C ARG A 91 -2.29 4.94 23.53
N ASP A 92 -1.77 3.72 23.45
CA ASP A 92 -2.44 2.58 22.83
C ASP A 92 -2.86 2.84 21.38
N ILE A 93 -1.94 3.47 20.63
CA ILE A 93 -2.16 3.75 19.19
C ILE A 93 -1.99 2.45 18.41
N PRO A 94 -3.04 1.93 17.76
CA PRO A 94 -2.88 0.79 16.89
C PRO A 94 -2.04 1.15 15.67
N MET A 95 -1.05 0.30 15.36
CA MET A 95 -0.17 0.52 14.23
C MET A 95 0.05 -0.79 13.48
N TYR A 96 -0.06 -0.72 12.17
CA TYR A 96 0.26 -1.83 11.27
C TYR A 96 1.39 -1.40 10.36
N SER A 97 2.39 -2.24 10.24
CA SER A 97 3.56 -1.95 9.42
C SER A 97 4.08 -3.23 8.75
N LEU A 98 4.46 -3.12 7.51
CA LEU A 98 5.03 -4.21 6.74
C LEU A 98 6.21 -3.69 5.92
N CYS A 99 7.36 -4.35 6.04
CA CYS A 99 8.53 -4.00 5.26
C CYS A 99 8.42 -4.62 3.87
N GLU A 100 8.76 -3.86 2.85
CA GLU A 100 8.72 -4.33 1.46
C GLU A 100 9.85 -5.28 1.08
N HIS A 101 10.89 -5.37 1.91
CA HIS A 101 12.05 -6.23 1.62
C HIS A 101 11.73 -7.72 1.72
N HIS A 102 10.90 -8.10 2.63
CA HIS A 102 10.52 -9.47 2.91
C HIS A 102 9.19 -9.55 3.64
#